data_6c14035f82ae3a4496a9fb0d1ce1c2dd
#
_entry.id   6c14035f82ae3a4496a9fb0d1ce1c2dd
#
_cell.length_a   1.000
_cell.length_b   1.000
_cell.length_c   1.000
_cell.angle_alpha   90.00
_cell.angle_beta   90.00
_cell.angle_gamma   90.00
#
_symmetry.space_group_name_H-M   'P 1'
#
loop_
_entity.id
_entity.type
_entity.pdbx_description
1 polymer ?
#
loop_
_entity_poly.entity_id
_entity_poly.type
_entity_poly.pdbx_seq_one_letter_code
_entity_poly.pdbx_strand_id
1 'polypeptide(L)'
;MGKLSAAQRARIRRLSQPRELAPDEEGGELNIVPFLDIIMNILIFVLATVAVTFTTTIETTPPSASSGKSSSEPKETLNMTVLIVGDGFSVKAAGGNVAPGCKGHGAGLAVPKKGGGYDLVGLTQCAEALKGMKESFADETQVFLSGNNDTEYGLIIQVMDALRTSADGKTPLFPNVNFSARTQ
;
A
#
# COMPACT_ATOMS: atom_id res chain seq x y z
N MET A 1 12.99 35.87 -82.65
CA MET A 1 13.21 36.11 -81.21
C MET A 1 12.78 37.51 -80.90
N GLY A 2 11.60 37.69 -80.23
CA GLY A 2 11.02 39.02 -79.99
C GLY A 2 11.82 39.76 -78.90
N LYS A 3 12.27 40.96 -79.21
CA LYS A 3 12.98 41.82 -78.26
C LYS A 3 11.95 42.36 -77.25
N LEU A 4 12.10 41.99 -75.98
CA LEU A 4 11.29 42.42 -74.85
C LEU A 4 11.30 43.97 -74.80
N SER A 5 10.13 44.57 -74.61
CA SER A 5 9.98 46.03 -74.51
C SER A 5 10.68 46.56 -73.24
N ALA A 6 11.12 47.83 -73.25
CA ALA A 6 11.80 48.44 -72.09
C ALA A 6 10.97 48.29 -70.78
N ALA A 7 9.63 48.42 -70.89
CA ALA A 7 8.70 48.26 -69.77
C ALA A 7 8.67 46.84 -69.23
N GLN A 8 8.73 45.82 -70.09
CA GLN A 8 8.78 44.40 -69.67
C GLN A 8 10.08 44.08 -68.99
N ARG A 9 11.22 44.60 -69.46
CA ARG A 9 12.53 44.41 -68.79
C ARG A 9 12.57 45.11 -67.43
N ALA A 10 11.97 46.29 -67.28
CA ALA A 10 11.90 46.95 -65.95
C ALA A 10 11.06 46.17 -64.97
N ARG A 11 9.95 45.58 -65.46
CA ARG A 11 9.07 44.76 -64.61
C ARG A 11 9.74 43.43 -64.14
N ILE A 12 10.46 42.80 -65.08
CA ILE A 12 11.25 41.62 -64.76
C ILE A 12 12.35 41.91 -63.71
N ARG A 13 13.06 43.02 -63.91
CA ARG A 13 14.11 43.49 -63.02
C ARG A 13 13.58 43.79 -61.62
N ARG A 14 12.38 44.34 -61.52
CA ARG A 14 11.72 44.60 -60.24
C ARG A 14 11.25 43.32 -59.50
N LEU A 15 10.84 42.33 -60.28
CA LEU A 15 10.41 41.07 -59.76
C LEU A 15 11.58 40.09 -59.42
N SER A 16 12.76 40.29 -60.05
CA SER A 16 13.95 39.50 -59.80
C SER A 16 14.91 40.11 -58.77
N GLN A 17 14.60 41.28 -58.23
CA GLN A 17 15.35 41.80 -57.09
C GLN A 17 14.96 40.95 -55.85
N PRO A 18 15.94 40.33 -55.20
CA PRO A 18 15.68 39.71 -53.89
C PRO A 18 15.08 40.78 -52.98
N ARG A 19 13.94 40.52 -52.42
CA ARG A 19 13.38 41.38 -51.38
C ARG A 19 14.33 41.23 -50.19
N GLU A 20 15.03 42.32 -49.87
CA GLU A 20 15.75 42.35 -48.60
C GLU A 20 14.72 42.25 -47.51
N LEU A 21 14.72 41.09 -46.82
CA LEU A 21 13.90 40.86 -45.63
C LEU A 21 14.34 41.89 -44.58
N ALA A 22 13.37 42.60 -43.99
CA ALA A 22 13.70 43.47 -42.86
C ALA A 22 14.41 42.65 -41.78
N PRO A 23 15.34 43.24 -41.02
CA PRO A 23 16.05 42.50 -39.98
C PRO A 23 15.13 41.81 -38.96
N ASP A 24 13.87 42.20 -38.90
CA ASP A 24 12.84 41.54 -38.05
C ASP A 24 12.23 40.30 -38.71
N GLU A 25 12.48 40.08 -40.04
CA GLU A 25 12.00 38.88 -40.77
C GLU A 25 13.11 37.81 -40.93
N GLU A 26 14.36 38.12 -40.57
CA GLU A 26 15.45 37.15 -40.60
C GLU A 26 15.32 36.19 -39.41
N GLY A 27 14.77 35.03 -39.75
CA GLY A 27 14.65 33.93 -38.82
C GLY A 27 13.69 34.26 -37.69
N GLY A 28 12.40 33.98 -37.91
CA GLY A 28 11.45 34.02 -36.79
C GLY A 28 12.06 33.26 -35.66
N GLU A 29 12.58 33.99 -34.66
CA GLU A 29 13.00 33.35 -33.40
C GLU A 29 11.81 32.49 -32.96
N LEU A 30 12.01 31.18 -32.98
CA LEU A 30 10.98 30.25 -32.57
C LEU A 30 10.66 30.63 -31.12
N ASN A 31 9.53 31.32 -30.94
CA ASN A 31 9.12 31.72 -29.60
C ASN A 31 8.85 30.45 -28.79
N ILE A 32 9.85 30.00 -28.07
CA ILE A 32 9.81 28.77 -27.27
C ILE A 32 8.95 28.91 -26.00
N VAL A 33 8.58 30.16 -25.65
CA VAL A 33 7.81 30.43 -24.43
C VAL A 33 6.44 29.76 -24.44
N PRO A 34 5.60 29.80 -25.47
CA PRO A 34 4.35 29.07 -25.53
C PRO A 34 4.55 27.55 -25.51
N PHE A 35 5.65 27.07 -26.08
CA PHE A 35 5.98 25.65 -26.06
C PHE A 35 6.36 25.18 -24.67
N LEU A 36 7.16 25.96 -23.94
CA LEU A 36 7.51 25.69 -22.56
C LEU A 36 6.27 25.70 -21.64
N ASP A 37 5.33 26.63 -21.87
CA ASP A 37 4.10 26.70 -21.09
C ASP A 37 3.25 25.43 -21.26
N ILE A 38 3.10 24.96 -22.50
CA ILE A 38 2.39 23.70 -22.78
C ILE A 38 3.08 22.51 -22.12
N ILE A 39 4.41 22.42 -22.19
CA ILE A 39 5.15 21.32 -21.56
C ILE A 39 4.98 21.36 -20.03
N MET A 40 5.09 22.54 -19.43
CA MET A 40 4.92 22.70 -17.98
C MET A 40 3.51 22.33 -17.54
N ASN A 41 2.48 22.73 -18.28
CA ASN A 41 1.09 22.35 -17.98
C ASN A 41 0.87 20.83 -18.09
N ILE A 42 1.43 20.19 -19.11
CA ILE A 42 1.36 18.72 -19.26
C ILE A 42 2.10 18.03 -18.11
N LEU A 43 3.29 18.52 -17.73
CA LEU A 43 4.07 17.96 -16.62
C LEU A 43 3.30 18.06 -15.29
N ILE A 44 2.73 19.23 -14.99
CA ILE A 44 1.92 19.43 -13.78
C ILE A 44 0.68 18.52 -13.82
N PHE A 45 0.02 18.40 -14.96
CA PHE A 45 -1.14 17.52 -15.11
C PHE A 45 -0.76 16.06 -14.88
N VAL A 46 0.33 15.58 -15.48
CA VAL A 46 0.82 14.21 -15.27
C VAL A 46 1.19 13.98 -13.81
N LEU A 47 1.89 14.90 -13.17
CA LEU A 47 2.23 14.81 -11.75
C LEU A 47 1.00 14.82 -10.84
N ALA A 48 -0.03 15.59 -11.19
CA ALA A 48 -1.28 15.62 -10.43
C ALA A 48 -2.15 14.38 -10.65
N THR A 49 -2.03 13.73 -11.81
CA THR A 49 -2.79 12.51 -12.14
C THR A 49 -2.06 11.22 -11.75
N VAL A 50 -0.75 11.26 -11.53
CA VAL A 50 -0.04 10.14 -10.91
C VAL A 50 -0.62 9.96 -9.52
N ALA A 51 -1.51 8.99 -9.39
CA ALA A 51 -1.95 8.53 -8.08
C ALA A 51 -0.69 8.13 -7.31
N VAL A 52 -0.35 8.89 -6.29
CA VAL A 52 0.73 8.55 -5.38
C VAL A 52 0.25 7.31 -4.62
N THR A 53 0.50 6.15 -5.19
CA THR A 53 0.35 4.90 -4.47
C THR A 53 1.43 4.92 -3.41
N PHE A 54 1.06 5.32 -2.20
CA PHE A 54 1.90 5.08 -1.03
C PHE A 54 1.94 3.57 -0.82
N THR A 55 2.86 2.90 -1.47
CA THR A 55 3.26 1.57 -1.05
C THR A 55 4.08 1.76 0.21
N THR A 56 3.41 1.77 1.36
CA THR A 56 4.09 1.53 2.62
C THR A 56 4.53 0.07 2.59
N THR A 57 5.72 -0.17 2.10
CA THR A 57 6.41 -1.43 2.35
C THR A 57 6.81 -1.41 3.81
N ILE A 58 5.96 -1.96 4.66
CA ILE A 58 6.40 -2.40 5.97
C ILE A 58 7.34 -3.56 5.64
N GLU A 59 8.63 -3.41 5.89
CA GLU A 59 9.55 -4.54 5.88
C GLU A 59 9.11 -5.50 6.97
N THR A 60 8.17 -6.37 6.62
CA THR A 60 7.94 -7.56 7.40
C THR A 60 9.05 -8.51 6.99
N THR A 61 10.10 -8.59 7.80
CA THR A 61 10.97 -9.75 7.73
C THR A 61 10.08 -10.95 8.05
N PRO A 62 9.75 -11.80 7.03
CA PRO A 62 9.07 -13.05 7.37
C PRO A 62 9.98 -13.75 8.36
N PRO A 63 9.42 -14.37 9.41
CA PRO A 63 10.23 -15.22 10.26
C PRO A 63 10.88 -16.23 9.31
N SER A 64 12.15 -16.03 9.00
CA SER A 64 12.93 -16.99 8.27
C SER A 64 12.86 -18.25 9.11
N ALA A 65 12.27 -19.30 8.55
CA ALA A 65 12.53 -20.65 9.03
C ALA A 65 14.04 -20.80 8.94
N SER A 66 14.75 -20.37 9.98
CA SER A 66 16.17 -20.53 10.08
C SER A 66 16.44 -22.02 10.18
N SER A 67 16.80 -22.61 9.04
CA SER A 67 17.50 -23.88 8.99
C SER A 67 18.93 -23.66 9.53
N GLY A 68 19.03 -23.00 10.64
CA GLY A 68 20.24 -22.88 11.45
C GLY A 68 20.17 -23.93 12.53
N LYS A 69 21.00 -24.93 12.43
CA LYS A 69 21.30 -25.87 13.53
C LYS A 69 21.78 -25.07 14.75
N SER A 70 20.82 -24.59 15.54
CA SER A 70 21.05 -24.23 16.92
C SER A 70 20.56 -25.39 17.77
N SER A 71 21.47 -25.97 18.50
CA SER A 71 21.27 -27.06 19.47
C SER A 71 20.60 -26.53 20.75
N SER A 72 19.40 -25.99 20.59
CA SER A 72 18.45 -25.77 21.67
C SER A 72 17.13 -26.35 21.20
N GLU A 73 16.46 -27.09 22.09
CA GLU A 73 15.15 -27.66 21.83
C GLU A 73 14.24 -26.65 21.16
N PRO A 74 13.47 -27.03 20.12
CA PRO A 74 12.61 -26.10 19.42
C PRO A 74 11.58 -25.55 20.41
N LYS A 75 11.81 -24.34 20.91
CA LYS A 75 10.82 -23.62 21.73
C LYS A 75 9.59 -23.45 20.86
N GLU A 76 8.51 -24.17 21.19
CA GLU A 76 7.25 -24.01 20.49
C GLU A 76 6.80 -22.54 20.62
N THR A 77 6.60 -21.89 19.47
CA THR A 77 6.14 -20.51 19.39
C THR A 77 4.66 -20.49 19.02
N LEU A 78 3.90 -19.58 19.62
CA LEU A 78 2.46 -19.45 19.36
C LEU A 78 2.17 -19.02 17.91
N ASN A 79 3.01 -18.15 17.33
CA ASN A 79 2.89 -17.60 15.97
C ASN A 79 1.44 -17.21 15.63
N MET A 80 0.81 -16.46 16.52
CA MET A 80 -0.60 -16.10 16.37
C MET A 80 -0.82 -15.19 15.17
N THR A 81 -1.76 -15.58 14.32
CA THR A 81 -2.22 -14.78 13.18
C THR A 81 -3.73 -14.61 13.27
N VAL A 82 -4.18 -13.36 13.29
CA VAL A 82 -5.60 -12.99 13.29
C VAL A 82 -5.97 -12.53 11.88
N LEU A 83 -6.99 -13.14 11.31
CA LEU A 83 -7.54 -12.78 10.00
C LEU A 83 -8.92 -12.16 10.20
N ILE A 84 -9.08 -10.92 9.75
CA ILE A 84 -10.39 -10.24 9.72
C ILE A 84 -11.15 -10.74 8.51
N VAL A 85 -12.31 -11.35 8.74
CA VAL A 85 -13.21 -11.83 7.69
C VAL A 85 -14.59 -11.24 7.86
N GLY A 86 -15.42 -11.33 6.82
CA GLY A 86 -16.76 -10.72 6.80
C GLY A 86 -17.65 -11.10 8.00
N ASP A 87 -17.49 -12.29 8.56
CA ASP A 87 -18.36 -12.83 9.61
C ASP A 87 -17.72 -12.83 11.01
N GLY A 88 -16.49 -12.31 11.15
CA GLY A 88 -15.78 -12.27 12.43
C GLY A 88 -14.27 -12.38 12.30
N PHE A 89 -13.63 -13.04 13.27
CA PHE A 89 -12.20 -13.26 13.27
C PHE A 89 -11.87 -14.75 13.13
N SER A 90 -11.01 -15.07 12.17
CA SER A 90 -10.36 -16.39 12.09
C SER A 90 -8.98 -16.25 12.71
N VAL A 91 -8.66 -17.11 13.64
CA VAL A 91 -7.36 -17.10 14.34
C VAL A 91 -6.60 -18.36 13.99
N LYS A 92 -5.33 -18.20 13.68
CA LYS A 92 -4.37 -19.30 13.53
C LYS A 92 -3.32 -19.18 14.62
N ALA A 93 -2.94 -20.30 15.19
CA ALA A 93 -1.91 -20.38 16.21
C ALA A 93 -1.03 -21.61 15.95
N ALA A 94 -0.06 -21.87 16.81
CA ALA A 94 0.75 -23.09 16.77
C ALA A 94 -0.15 -24.33 16.68
N GLY A 95 0.00 -25.09 15.61
CA GLY A 95 -0.80 -26.29 15.35
C GLY A 95 -2.00 -26.12 14.42
N GLY A 96 -2.36 -24.89 14.00
CA GLY A 96 -3.38 -24.69 12.98
C GLY A 96 -4.47 -23.66 13.31
N ASN A 97 -5.63 -23.81 12.70
CA ASN A 97 -6.76 -22.93 12.96
C ASN A 97 -7.35 -23.18 14.35
N VAL A 98 -7.73 -22.10 15.02
CA VAL A 98 -8.36 -22.12 16.33
C VAL A 98 -9.87 -22.32 16.15
N ALA A 99 -10.42 -23.26 16.93
CA ALA A 99 -11.85 -23.57 16.91
C ALA A 99 -12.71 -22.42 17.48
N PRO A 100 -14.00 -22.37 17.17
CA PRO A 100 -14.91 -21.40 17.75
C PRO A 100 -14.88 -21.39 19.29
N GLY A 101 -14.87 -20.20 19.86
CA GLY A 101 -14.72 -19.99 21.31
C GLY A 101 -13.32 -20.23 21.85
N CYS A 102 -12.32 -20.35 20.96
CA CYS A 102 -10.89 -20.43 21.30
C CYS A 102 -10.50 -21.63 22.19
N LYS A 103 -11.25 -22.71 22.10
CA LYS A 103 -11.03 -23.95 22.83
C LYS A 103 -10.37 -25.02 21.96
N GLY A 104 -9.07 -24.83 21.68
CA GLY A 104 -8.31 -25.81 20.91
C GLY A 104 -8.33 -25.53 19.40
N HIS A 105 -7.93 -26.53 18.60
CA HIS A 105 -7.84 -26.43 17.14
C HIS A 105 -9.08 -26.97 16.47
N GLY A 106 -9.53 -26.33 15.39
CA GLY A 106 -10.69 -26.74 14.62
C GLY A 106 -11.00 -25.85 13.43
N ALA A 107 -11.99 -26.26 12.65
CA ALA A 107 -12.48 -25.46 11.52
C ALA A 107 -13.50 -24.41 12.00
N GLY A 108 -13.54 -23.26 11.32
CA GLY A 108 -14.48 -22.20 11.55
C GLY A 108 -13.86 -20.90 12.04
N LEU A 109 -14.72 -19.99 12.45
CA LEU A 109 -14.31 -18.69 13.00
C LEU A 109 -14.03 -18.86 14.50
N ALA A 110 -12.87 -18.42 14.92
CA ALA A 110 -12.52 -18.42 16.34
C ALA A 110 -13.44 -17.50 17.15
N VAL A 111 -13.74 -16.31 16.59
CA VAL A 111 -14.62 -15.31 17.20
C VAL A 111 -15.60 -14.80 16.15
N PRO A 112 -16.85 -15.30 16.14
CA PRO A 112 -17.88 -14.79 15.23
C PRO A 112 -18.36 -13.39 15.66
N LYS A 113 -18.96 -12.68 14.73
CA LYS A 113 -19.64 -11.40 15.00
C LYS A 113 -20.73 -11.59 16.07
N LYS A 114 -20.89 -10.58 16.91
CA LYS A 114 -21.91 -10.54 17.96
C LYS A 114 -22.72 -9.26 17.85
N GLY A 115 -24.05 -9.39 17.81
CA GLY A 115 -24.92 -8.23 17.72
C GLY A 115 -24.75 -7.38 16.47
N GLY A 116 -24.30 -7.98 15.35
CA GLY A 116 -24.05 -7.29 14.07
C GLY A 116 -22.69 -6.60 13.96
N GLY A 117 -21.89 -6.54 15.02
CA GLY A 117 -20.56 -5.98 15.06
C GLY A 117 -19.45 -7.01 15.32
N TYR A 118 -18.20 -6.61 15.14
CA TYR A 118 -17.06 -7.43 15.49
C TYR A 118 -16.89 -7.51 17.02
N ASP A 119 -16.73 -8.72 17.55
CA ASP A 119 -16.56 -8.96 18.99
C ASP A 119 -15.08 -8.80 19.37
N LEU A 120 -14.67 -7.56 19.65
CA LEU A 120 -13.30 -7.25 20.07
C LEU A 120 -12.98 -7.83 21.46
N VAL A 121 -13.95 -7.83 22.36
CA VAL A 121 -13.79 -8.40 23.70
C VAL A 121 -13.56 -9.92 23.62
N GLY A 122 -14.36 -10.59 22.80
CA GLY A 122 -14.16 -12.01 22.50
C GLY A 122 -12.80 -12.31 21.89
N LEU A 123 -12.29 -11.41 21.04
CA LEU A 123 -10.95 -11.54 20.45
C LEU A 123 -9.84 -11.41 21.51
N THR A 124 -9.93 -10.43 22.41
CA THR A 124 -8.96 -10.27 23.50
C THR A 124 -8.95 -11.49 24.43
N GLN A 125 -10.11 -11.98 24.83
CA GLN A 125 -10.23 -13.20 25.65
C GLN A 125 -9.66 -14.42 24.95
N CYS A 126 -9.86 -14.52 23.63
CA CYS A 126 -9.29 -15.57 22.81
C CYS A 126 -7.77 -15.52 22.81
N ALA A 127 -7.20 -14.35 22.62
CA ALA A 127 -5.75 -14.12 22.62
C ALA A 127 -5.12 -14.45 23.99
N GLU A 128 -5.79 -14.06 25.08
CA GLU A 128 -5.38 -14.43 26.45
C GLU A 128 -5.41 -15.94 26.69
N ALA A 129 -6.49 -16.59 26.29
CA ALA A 129 -6.63 -18.03 26.42
C ALA A 129 -5.53 -18.79 25.67
N LEU A 130 -5.21 -18.38 24.45
CA LEU A 130 -4.14 -18.98 23.65
C LEU A 130 -2.77 -18.74 24.27
N LYS A 131 -2.50 -17.54 24.77
CA LYS A 131 -1.25 -17.21 25.45
C LYS A 131 -1.07 -17.98 26.75
N GLY A 132 -2.16 -18.25 27.46
CA GLY A 132 -2.19 -19.04 28.70
C GLY A 132 -2.12 -20.56 28.50
N MET A 133 -2.22 -21.10 27.27
CA MET A 133 -2.21 -22.54 27.03
C MET A 133 -0.88 -23.20 27.36
N LYS A 134 0.23 -22.51 27.15
CA LYS A 134 1.57 -23.01 27.43
C LYS A 134 2.45 -21.92 28.02
N GLU A 135 3.28 -22.27 28.95
CA GLU A 135 4.22 -21.34 29.58
C GLU A 135 5.20 -20.72 28.56
N SER A 136 5.55 -21.47 27.50
CA SER A 136 6.39 -21.01 26.40
C SER A 136 5.74 -19.87 25.57
N PHE A 137 4.43 -19.75 25.60
CA PHE A 137 3.68 -18.71 24.85
C PHE A 137 3.54 -17.40 25.65
N ALA A 138 3.75 -17.44 26.96
CA ALA A 138 3.64 -16.27 27.82
C ALA A 138 4.59 -15.15 27.44
N ASP A 139 5.80 -15.50 26.99
CA ASP A 139 6.84 -14.54 26.57
C ASP A 139 6.63 -13.99 25.14
N GLU A 140 5.65 -14.49 24.40
CA GLU A 140 5.43 -14.01 23.04
C GLU A 140 4.86 -12.59 23.04
N THR A 141 5.53 -11.73 22.25
CA THR A 141 5.21 -10.31 22.14
C THR A 141 4.63 -9.93 20.79
N GLN A 142 4.65 -10.87 19.83
CA GLN A 142 4.26 -10.59 18.44
C GLN A 142 2.98 -11.30 18.06
N VAL A 143 2.13 -10.58 17.29
CA VAL A 143 0.95 -11.13 16.63
C VAL A 143 0.84 -10.56 15.22
N PHE A 144 0.42 -11.37 14.29
CA PHE A 144 0.16 -10.96 12.92
C PHE A 144 -1.32 -10.71 12.71
N LEU A 145 -1.65 -9.56 12.14
CA LEU A 145 -3.01 -9.18 11.77
C LEU A 145 -3.09 -9.12 10.24
N SER A 146 -4.07 -9.78 9.66
CA SER A 146 -4.34 -9.70 8.22
C SER A 146 -5.82 -9.38 7.98
N GLY A 147 -6.08 -8.54 6.99
CA GLY A 147 -7.43 -8.17 6.57
C GLY A 147 -7.57 -8.22 5.05
N ASN A 148 -8.80 -8.25 4.59
CA ASN A 148 -9.12 -8.08 3.17
C ASN A 148 -9.00 -6.60 2.78
N ASN A 149 -8.90 -6.33 1.47
CA ASN A 149 -8.82 -4.97 0.94
C ASN A 149 -10.05 -4.10 1.30
N ASP A 150 -11.19 -4.73 1.57
CA ASP A 150 -12.45 -4.06 1.95
C ASP A 150 -12.57 -3.82 3.45
N THR A 151 -11.55 -4.16 4.24
CA THR A 151 -11.56 -3.97 5.68
C THR A 151 -11.38 -2.49 6.03
N GLU A 152 -12.32 -1.94 6.78
CA GLU A 152 -12.24 -0.56 7.24
C GLU A 152 -10.99 -0.32 8.10
N TYR A 153 -10.26 0.74 7.80
CA TYR A 153 -9.05 1.11 8.55
C TYR A 153 -9.34 1.31 10.06
N GLY A 154 -10.49 1.89 10.38
CA GLY A 154 -10.94 2.08 11.77
C GLY A 154 -11.05 0.76 12.54
N LEU A 155 -11.55 -0.30 11.89
CA LEU A 155 -11.63 -1.63 12.48
C LEU A 155 -10.23 -2.22 12.72
N ILE A 156 -9.31 -2.04 11.76
CA ILE A 156 -7.93 -2.52 11.92
C ILE A 156 -7.29 -1.95 13.18
N ILE A 157 -7.43 -0.64 13.41
CA ILE A 157 -6.88 0.02 14.60
C ILE A 157 -7.53 -0.52 15.87
N GLN A 158 -8.85 -0.68 15.90
CA GLN A 158 -9.56 -1.25 17.06
C GLN A 158 -9.10 -2.67 17.38
N VAL A 159 -8.88 -3.50 16.36
CA VAL A 159 -8.35 -4.87 16.52
C VAL A 159 -6.91 -4.84 17.04
N MET A 160 -6.08 -3.93 16.52
CA MET A 160 -4.71 -3.77 17.02
C MET A 160 -4.68 -3.38 18.51
N ASP A 161 -5.55 -2.46 18.91
CA ASP A 161 -5.66 -2.04 20.31
C ASP A 161 -6.17 -3.16 21.22
N ALA A 162 -7.17 -3.93 20.74
CA ALA A 162 -7.71 -5.09 21.44
C ALA A 162 -6.68 -6.22 21.63
N LEU A 163 -5.73 -6.36 20.70
CA LEU A 163 -4.65 -7.36 20.81
C LEU A 163 -3.46 -6.90 21.65
N ARG A 164 -3.27 -5.57 21.80
CA ARG A 164 -2.16 -5.02 22.59
C ARG A 164 -2.36 -5.11 24.08
N THR A 165 -3.61 -5.03 24.54
CA THR A 165 -3.93 -4.90 25.95
C THR A 165 -4.87 -6.02 26.37
N SER A 166 -4.60 -6.60 27.53
CA SER A 166 -5.46 -7.58 28.19
C SER A 166 -6.85 -7.02 28.48
N ALA A 167 -7.83 -7.88 28.66
CA ALA A 167 -9.20 -7.51 29.06
C ALA A 167 -9.23 -6.67 30.33
N ASP A 168 -8.26 -6.84 31.24
CA ASP A 168 -8.11 -6.05 32.45
C ASP A 168 -7.59 -4.63 32.21
N GLY A 169 -7.14 -4.30 31.01
CA GLY A 169 -6.58 -3.01 30.65
C GLY A 169 -5.23 -2.66 31.31
N LYS A 170 -4.62 -3.60 32.03
CA LYS A 170 -3.40 -3.36 32.84
C LYS A 170 -2.16 -4.04 32.29
N THR A 171 -2.31 -5.21 31.70
CA THR A 171 -1.19 -6.01 31.22
C THR A 171 -1.07 -5.95 29.69
N PRO A 172 0.12 -5.71 29.13
CA PRO A 172 0.32 -5.79 27.69
C PRO A 172 0.20 -7.25 27.25
N LEU A 173 -0.64 -7.48 26.24
CA LEU A 173 -0.85 -8.83 25.70
C LEU A 173 0.13 -9.11 24.55
N PHE A 174 0.01 -8.39 23.45
CA PHE A 174 0.95 -8.42 22.32
C PHE A 174 1.35 -7.00 21.94
N PRO A 175 2.44 -6.46 22.50
CA PRO A 175 2.87 -5.09 22.21
C PRO A 175 3.21 -4.87 20.71
N ASN A 176 3.66 -5.91 20.03
CA ASN A 176 4.06 -5.86 18.62
C ASN A 176 2.98 -6.48 17.72
N VAL A 177 2.03 -5.68 17.26
CA VAL A 177 1.03 -6.09 16.28
C VAL A 177 1.50 -5.72 14.88
N ASN A 178 1.77 -6.72 14.06
CA ASN A 178 2.22 -6.57 12.67
C ASN A 178 1.03 -6.75 11.72
N PHE A 179 0.70 -5.72 10.96
CA PHE A 179 -0.36 -5.80 9.95
C PHE A 179 0.20 -6.17 8.58
N SER A 180 -0.42 -7.14 7.93
CA SER A 180 -0.15 -7.48 6.54
C SER A 180 -1.45 -7.44 5.73
N ALA A 181 -1.51 -6.59 4.72
CA ALA A 181 -2.59 -6.64 3.75
C ALA A 181 -2.44 -7.93 2.91
N ARG A 182 -3.53 -8.68 2.77
CA ARG A 182 -3.56 -9.84 1.88
C ARG A 182 -3.65 -9.33 0.46
N THR A 183 -2.59 -9.42 -0.30
CA THR A 183 -2.65 -9.33 -1.75
C THR A 183 -3.22 -10.64 -2.28
N GLN A 184 -4.37 -10.56 -2.97
CA GLN A 184 -4.91 -11.69 -3.75
C GLN A 184 -4.03 -11.97 -4.96
#